data_74be00d3773824a92e4a6c36b1e1612b
#
_entry.id   74be00d3773824a92e4a6c36b1e1612b
#
_cell.length_a   1.000
_cell.length_b   1.000
_cell.length_c   1.000
_cell.angle_alpha   90.00
_cell.angle_beta   90.00
_cell.angle_gamma   90.00
#
_symmetry.space_group_name_H-M   'P 1'
#
loop_
_entity.id
_entity.type
_entity.pdbx_description
1 polymer ?
#
loop_
_entity_poly.entity_id
_entity_poly.type
_entity_poly.pdbx_seq_one_letter_code
_entity_poly.pdbx_strand_id
1 'polypeptide(L)'
;MAILMGALICSVSAAAGDILYTTLGPGSAYDGTNGYFVDGSNYYDTVTADSFTLGSGATVANAVLALGNSPGNNNPVTLYIESNNGGVPGSITATLSQVGTILPWGNGSGGGLVTFSCSGAQCALAAGSYWLVAWEQDPNTQQVWDLAYQDQSGNVAFNSSGSPTGPWMAGFYSENAFQIDGASPIPEPGALLVLFSGLLSAGYGLRRRLLA
;
A
#
# COMPACT_ATOMS: atom_id res chain seq x y z
N MET A 1 -43.19 1.37 35.30
CA MET A 1 -42.79 2.17 34.14
C MET A 1 -41.35 1.80 33.81
N ALA A 2 -41.13 0.90 32.87
CA ALA A 2 -39.80 0.39 32.52
C ALA A 2 -39.21 1.32 31.44
N ILE A 3 -38.08 1.94 31.74
CA ILE A 3 -37.32 2.78 30.79
C ILE A 3 -36.43 1.83 29.99
N LEU A 4 -36.77 1.61 28.73
CA LEU A 4 -35.96 0.89 27.77
C LEU A 4 -34.80 1.80 27.37
N MET A 5 -33.61 1.53 27.90
CA MET A 5 -32.38 2.23 27.53
C MET A 5 -31.84 1.59 26.26
N GLY A 6 -32.24 2.13 25.10
CA GLY A 6 -31.71 1.71 23.81
C GLY A 6 -30.23 2.10 23.68
N ALA A 7 -29.35 1.13 23.69
CA ALA A 7 -27.95 1.33 23.37
C ALA A 7 -27.81 1.64 21.87
N LEU A 8 -27.51 2.89 21.54
CA LEU A 8 -27.16 3.30 20.18
C LEU A 8 -25.74 2.80 19.90
N ILE A 9 -25.64 1.65 19.23
CA ILE A 9 -24.37 1.13 18.72
C ILE A 9 -24.02 1.97 17.50
N CYS A 10 -23.17 2.98 17.70
CA CYS A 10 -22.58 3.72 16.60
C CYS A 10 -21.49 2.83 15.98
N SER A 11 -21.81 2.15 14.88
CA SER A 11 -20.81 1.46 14.07
C SER A 11 -19.94 2.53 13.40
N VAL A 12 -18.73 2.71 13.90
CA VAL A 12 -17.69 3.49 13.20
C VAL A 12 -17.26 2.64 12.02
N SER A 13 -17.76 2.96 10.83
CA SER A 13 -17.16 2.46 9.60
C SER A 13 -15.73 2.97 9.56
N ALA A 14 -14.75 2.06 9.51
CA ALA A 14 -13.40 2.46 9.15
C ALA A 14 -13.49 3.06 7.74
N ALA A 15 -13.20 4.35 7.61
CA ALA A 15 -13.06 4.96 6.30
C ALA A 15 -11.89 4.25 5.59
N ALA A 16 -12.07 3.88 4.34
CA ALA A 16 -10.95 3.45 3.50
C ALA A 16 -9.93 4.59 3.50
N GLY A 17 -8.64 4.26 3.58
CA GLY A 17 -7.57 5.26 3.50
C GLY A 17 -7.62 5.97 2.15
N ASP A 18 -7.15 7.21 2.10
CA ASP A 18 -7.03 7.95 0.85
C ASP A 18 -5.97 7.30 -0.04
N ILE A 19 -6.25 7.18 -1.34
CA ILE A 19 -5.24 6.78 -2.33
C ILE A 19 -4.25 7.94 -2.47
N LEU A 20 -2.99 7.71 -2.09
CA LEU A 20 -1.91 8.68 -2.18
C LEU A 20 -1.24 8.68 -3.55
N TYR A 21 -1.13 7.51 -4.17
CA TYR A 21 -0.59 7.30 -5.50
C TYR A 21 -1.11 5.99 -6.09
N THR A 22 -1.29 5.92 -7.42
CA THR A 22 -1.65 4.66 -8.09
C THR A 22 -1.26 4.67 -9.56
N THR A 23 -0.81 3.51 -10.05
CA THR A 23 -0.65 3.14 -11.46
C THR A 23 -1.70 2.12 -11.89
N LEU A 24 -2.59 1.70 -10.97
CA LEU A 24 -3.74 0.86 -11.29
C LEU A 24 -4.78 1.65 -12.07
N GLY A 25 -5.40 1.02 -13.05
CA GLY A 25 -6.51 1.57 -13.81
C GLY A 25 -7.85 1.49 -13.06
N PRO A 26 -8.94 1.90 -13.73
CA PRO A 26 -10.29 1.84 -13.18
C PRO A 26 -10.65 0.43 -12.70
N GLY A 27 -11.21 0.33 -11.50
CA GLY A 27 -11.53 -0.97 -10.88
C GLY A 27 -10.32 -1.82 -10.54
N SER A 28 -9.18 -1.17 -10.28
CA SER A 28 -7.89 -1.82 -9.99
C SER A 28 -7.36 -2.68 -11.15
N ALA A 29 -7.61 -2.27 -12.39
CA ALA A 29 -7.12 -2.95 -13.59
C ALA A 29 -5.60 -2.79 -13.75
N TYR A 30 -4.95 -3.83 -14.30
CA TYR A 30 -3.53 -3.87 -14.64
C TYR A 30 -3.31 -4.77 -15.87
N ASP A 31 -2.09 -4.76 -16.46
CA ASP A 31 -1.70 -5.71 -17.51
C ASP A 31 -1.13 -6.98 -16.89
N GLY A 32 -1.94 -8.01 -16.74
CA GLY A 32 -1.54 -9.31 -16.21
C GLY A 32 -0.84 -10.23 -17.23
N THR A 33 -0.46 -9.73 -18.41
CA THR A 33 0.25 -10.52 -19.43
C THR A 33 1.75 -10.22 -19.47
N ASN A 34 2.16 -9.07 -18.94
CA ASN A 34 3.53 -8.59 -18.92
C ASN A 34 3.90 -8.10 -17.52
N GLY A 35 5.21 -8.18 -17.21
CA GLY A 35 5.72 -7.72 -15.91
C GLY A 35 7.23 -7.81 -15.83
N TYR A 36 7.79 -7.27 -14.75
CA TYR A 36 9.21 -7.41 -14.44
C TYR A 36 9.42 -8.42 -13.33
N PHE A 37 10.55 -9.10 -13.39
CA PHE A 37 10.88 -10.11 -12.40
C PHE A 37 11.32 -9.51 -11.07
N VAL A 38 10.94 -10.21 -10.01
CA VAL A 38 11.47 -10.07 -8.65
C VAL A 38 11.97 -11.47 -8.27
N ASP A 39 13.27 -11.70 -8.41
CA ASP A 39 13.85 -13.04 -8.41
C ASP A 39 14.91 -13.20 -7.34
N GLY A 40 14.98 -14.42 -6.78
CA GLY A 40 16.08 -14.85 -5.94
C GLY A 40 17.33 -15.28 -6.73
N SER A 41 18.43 -15.52 -6.02
CA SER A 41 19.78 -15.72 -6.61
C SER A 41 19.95 -16.97 -7.45
N ASN A 42 19.03 -17.94 -7.38
CA ASN A 42 19.04 -19.11 -8.27
C ASN A 42 18.43 -18.82 -9.65
N TYR A 43 17.91 -17.63 -9.86
CA TYR A 43 17.41 -17.12 -11.15
C TYR A 43 18.28 -15.94 -11.59
N TYR A 44 17.72 -14.74 -11.71
CA TYR A 44 18.43 -13.56 -12.18
C TYR A 44 18.82 -12.58 -11.06
N ASP A 45 18.46 -12.93 -9.81
CA ASP A 45 18.73 -12.10 -8.62
C ASP A 45 18.23 -10.66 -8.77
N THR A 46 17.04 -10.53 -9.40
CA THR A 46 16.51 -9.24 -9.82
C THR A 46 15.68 -8.58 -8.71
N VAL A 47 16.03 -7.35 -8.40
CA VAL A 47 15.24 -6.44 -7.57
C VAL A 47 14.64 -5.38 -8.48
N THR A 48 13.34 -5.16 -8.37
CA THR A 48 12.61 -4.19 -9.19
C THR A 48 12.05 -3.06 -8.34
N ALA A 49 12.13 -1.84 -8.85
CA ALA A 49 11.65 -0.64 -8.18
C ALA A 49 10.94 0.31 -9.13
N ASP A 50 9.87 0.95 -8.64
CA ASP A 50 9.14 2.01 -9.32
C ASP A 50 9.11 3.28 -8.49
N SER A 51 9.23 4.44 -9.16
CA SER A 51 9.17 5.73 -8.47
C SER A 51 7.73 6.20 -8.27
N PHE A 52 7.49 6.91 -7.18
CA PHE A 52 6.24 7.63 -6.93
C PHE A 52 6.49 8.96 -6.22
N THR A 53 5.53 9.86 -6.27
CA THR A 53 5.65 11.19 -5.65
C THR A 53 4.45 11.49 -4.77
N LEU A 54 4.74 11.93 -3.54
CA LEU A 54 3.75 12.45 -2.62
C LEU A 54 3.73 13.97 -2.69
N GLY A 55 2.60 14.57 -3.05
CA GLY A 55 2.43 16.02 -3.12
C GLY A 55 2.42 16.70 -1.75
N SER A 56 2.11 15.96 -0.69
CA SER A 56 2.12 16.40 0.71
C SER A 56 2.61 15.29 1.61
N GLY A 57 3.00 15.61 2.85
CA GLY A 57 3.31 14.60 3.85
C GLY A 57 2.10 13.72 4.16
N ALA A 58 2.32 12.42 4.30
CA ALA A 58 1.26 11.44 4.56
C ALA A 58 1.79 10.27 5.39
N THR A 59 0.89 9.58 6.10
CA THR A 59 1.20 8.29 6.71
C THR A 59 0.72 7.18 5.77
N VAL A 60 1.64 6.38 5.27
CA VAL A 60 1.32 5.20 4.46
C VAL A 60 0.74 4.11 5.35
N ALA A 61 -0.41 3.58 5.00
CA ALA A 61 -1.01 2.41 5.66
C ALA A 61 -0.63 1.13 4.95
N ASN A 62 -0.80 1.13 3.63
CA ASN A 62 -0.58 -0.04 2.80
C ASN A 62 0.04 0.36 1.45
N ALA A 63 0.68 -0.63 0.82
CA ALA A 63 0.88 -0.67 -0.61
C ALA A 63 0.18 -1.90 -1.18
N VAL A 64 -0.40 -1.78 -2.37
CA VAL A 64 -1.03 -2.90 -3.08
C VAL A 64 -0.30 -3.08 -4.41
N LEU A 65 0.20 -4.27 -4.68
CA LEU A 65 0.93 -4.61 -5.91
C LEU A 65 0.19 -5.71 -6.68
N ALA A 66 0.20 -5.63 -8.00
CA ALA A 66 -0.20 -6.75 -8.83
C ALA A 66 0.99 -7.72 -8.97
N LEU A 67 0.96 -8.82 -8.24
CA LEU A 67 2.04 -9.81 -8.19
C LEU A 67 1.55 -11.20 -8.54
N GLY A 68 2.37 -11.93 -9.29
CA GLY A 68 2.16 -13.33 -9.55
C GLY A 68 3.41 -14.16 -9.29
N ASN A 69 3.26 -15.39 -8.82
CA ASN A 69 4.39 -16.29 -8.61
C ASN A 69 4.55 -17.29 -9.76
N SER A 70 5.78 -17.70 -10.02
CA SER A 70 6.05 -18.86 -10.86
C SER A 70 5.51 -20.12 -10.13
N PRO A 71 4.85 -21.06 -10.84
CA PRO A 71 4.23 -22.21 -10.19
C PRO A 71 5.20 -22.99 -9.29
N GLY A 72 4.80 -23.17 -8.05
CA GLY A 72 5.59 -23.85 -7.01
C GLY A 72 6.38 -22.94 -6.07
N ASN A 73 6.45 -21.65 -6.32
CA ASN A 73 7.19 -20.68 -5.52
C ASN A 73 6.25 -19.65 -4.88
N ASN A 74 5.91 -19.85 -3.63
CA ASN A 74 5.00 -18.96 -2.89
C ASN A 74 5.71 -18.31 -1.70
N ASN A 75 6.91 -17.82 -1.91
CA ASN A 75 7.69 -17.15 -0.87
C ASN A 75 7.26 -15.68 -0.74
N PRO A 76 7.33 -15.12 0.46
CA PRO A 76 6.90 -13.74 0.69
C PRO A 76 7.90 -12.74 0.10
N VAL A 77 7.40 -11.77 -0.65
CA VAL A 77 8.15 -10.58 -1.07
C VAL A 77 8.26 -9.61 0.09
N THR A 78 9.42 -9.00 0.25
CA THR A 78 9.62 -7.84 1.13
C THR A 78 9.53 -6.57 0.30
N LEU A 79 8.75 -5.60 0.76
CA LEU A 79 8.57 -4.34 0.07
C LEU A 79 9.20 -3.22 0.89
N TYR A 80 10.01 -2.38 0.25
CA TYR A 80 10.60 -1.20 0.86
C TYR A 80 10.09 0.07 0.20
N ILE A 81 9.98 1.13 1.00
CA ILE A 81 9.95 2.50 0.49
C ILE A 81 11.34 3.07 0.72
N GLU A 82 11.96 3.53 -0.36
CA GLU A 82 13.29 4.13 -0.32
C GLU A 82 13.25 5.60 -0.72
N SER A 83 14.17 6.38 -0.17
CA SER A 83 14.35 7.76 -0.59
C SER A 83 14.82 7.84 -2.04
N ASN A 84 14.51 8.94 -2.73
CA ASN A 84 15.08 9.19 -4.05
C ASN A 84 16.50 9.76 -3.92
N ASN A 85 17.46 9.07 -4.52
CA ASN A 85 18.86 9.48 -4.56
C ASN A 85 19.28 9.78 -6.00
N GLY A 86 19.00 11.00 -6.47
CA GLY A 86 19.41 11.43 -7.80
C GLY A 86 18.75 10.66 -8.95
N GLY A 87 17.53 10.17 -8.79
CA GLY A 87 16.77 9.43 -9.81
C GLY A 87 16.92 7.91 -9.72
N VAL A 88 17.48 7.39 -8.63
CA VAL A 88 17.54 5.96 -8.30
C VAL A 88 17.11 5.72 -6.84
N PRO A 89 16.73 4.49 -6.47
CA PRO A 89 16.51 4.13 -5.06
C PRO A 89 17.72 4.42 -4.19
N GLY A 90 17.49 4.89 -2.96
CA GLY A 90 18.53 5.32 -2.04
C GLY A 90 18.50 4.57 -0.72
N SER A 91 18.18 5.25 0.37
CA SER A 91 18.11 4.63 1.70
C SER A 91 16.71 4.12 2.00
N ILE A 92 16.60 2.96 2.64
CA ILE A 92 15.34 2.41 3.11
C ILE A 92 14.74 3.37 4.15
N THR A 93 13.54 3.86 3.84
CA THR A 93 12.75 4.75 4.72
C THR A 93 11.71 3.96 5.49
N ALA A 94 11.04 3.01 4.83
CA ALA A 94 10.06 2.14 5.45
C ALA A 94 10.13 0.71 4.90
N THR A 95 9.73 -0.25 5.74
CA THR A 95 9.56 -1.65 5.35
C THR A 95 8.11 -2.03 5.50
N LEU A 96 7.56 -2.68 4.47
CA LEU A 96 6.19 -3.15 4.46
C LEU A 96 6.18 -4.68 4.43
N SER A 97 5.24 -5.26 5.17
CA SER A 97 5.09 -6.71 5.29
C SER A 97 3.92 -7.20 4.45
N GLN A 98 4.12 -8.27 3.70
CA GLN A 98 3.10 -8.91 2.88
C GLN A 98 1.93 -9.42 3.74
N VAL A 99 0.72 -9.16 3.28
CA VAL A 99 -0.53 -9.67 3.85
C VAL A 99 -1.23 -10.53 2.78
N GLY A 100 -1.41 -11.80 3.09
CA GLY A 100 -1.98 -12.75 2.14
C GLY A 100 -0.95 -13.48 1.29
N THR A 101 -1.42 -14.19 0.29
CA THR A 101 -0.61 -15.05 -0.59
C THR A 101 -0.53 -14.47 -2.00
N ILE A 102 0.61 -14.67 -2.66
CA ILE A 102 0.79 -14.37 -4.08
C ILE A 102 0.21 -15.53 -4.89
N LEU A 103 -0.68 -15.23 -5.83
CA LEU A 103 -1.29 -16.23 -6.70
C LEU A 103 -0.34 -16.63 -7.85
N PRO A 104 -0.49 -17.82 -8.43
CA PRO A 104 0.30 -18.22 -9.59
C PRO A 104 0.12 -17.25 -10.76
N TRP A 105 1.24 -16.85 -11.38
CA TRP A 105 1.27 -16.04 -12.59
C TRP A 105 1.10 -16.93 -13.82
N GLY A 106 0.34 -16.45 -14.81
CA GLY A 106 0.15 -17.15 -16.09
C GLY A 106 -1.31 -17.30 -16.49
N ASN A 107 -1.52 -18.00 -17.62
CA ASN A 107 -2.85 -18.20 -18.23
C ASN A 107 -3.56 -16.90 -18.67
N GLY A 108 -2.79 -15.80 -18.89
CA GLY A 108 -3.31 -14.52 -19.36
C GLY A 108 -4.11 -13.73 -18.31
N SER A 109 -3.97 -14.07 -17.04
CA SER A 109 -4.68 -13.36 -15.95
C SER A 109 -3.75 -12.67 -14.95
N GLY A 110 -2.41 -12.74 -15.16
CA GLY A 110 -1.44 -12.25 -14.18
C GLY A 110 -1.49 -13.04 -12.89
N GLY A 111 -1.00 -12.46 -11.83
CA GLY A 111 -1.13 -12.98 -10.47
C GLY A 111 -2.41 -12.49 -9.81
N GLY A 112 -2.28 -11.56 -8.88
CA GLY A 112 -3.38 -10.93 -8.17
C GLY A 112 -2.91 -9.70 -7.41
N LEU A 113 -3.84 -8.97 -6.85
CA LEU A 113 -3.51 -7.85 -5.98
C LEU A 113 -3.09 -8.35 -4.60
N VAL A 114 -1.88 -8.01 -4.20
CA VAL A 114 -1.29 -8.38 -2.91
C VAL A 114 -1.08 -7.12 -2.08
N THR A 115 -1.56 -7.14 -0.85
CA THR A 115 -1.43 -6.03 0.09
C THR A 115 -0.16 -6.18 0.93
N PHE A 116 0.53 -5.06 1.13
CA PHE A 116 1.68 -4.93 2.02
C PHE A 116 1.36 -3.86 3.06
N SER A 117 1.37 -4.22 4.33
CA SER A 117 1.05 -3.29 5.42
C SER A 117 2.29 -2.58 5.94
N CYS A 118 2.17 -1.28 6.11
CA CYS A 118 3.15 -0.45 6.81
C CYS A 118 2.75 -0.24 8.26
N SER A 119 3.69 -0.32 9.19
CA SER A 119 3.45 -0.11 10.61
C SER A 119 4.59 0.66 11.28
N GLY A 120 4.22 1.50 12.24
CA GLY A 120 5.20 2.29 13.01
C GLY A 120 5.48 3.67 12.42
N ALA A 121 6.38 4.41 13.08
CA ALA A 121 6.68 5.81 12.75
C ALA A 121 7.36 6.00 11.38
N GLN A 122 8.05 4.97 10.89
CA GLN A 122 8.70 4.99 9.57
C GLN A 122 7.72 5.10 8.39
N CYS A 123 6.42 4.84 8.63
CA CYS A 123 5.38 4.98 7.60
C CYS A 123 4.94 6.43 7.38
N ALA A 124 5.35 7.36 8.25
CA ALA A 124 5.11 8.79 8.07
C ALA A 124 6.16 9.38 7.12
N LEU A 125 5.75 9.69 5.91
CA LEU A 125 6.61 10.23 4.85
C LEU A 125 6.33 11.73 4.66
N ALA A 126 7.38 12.51 4.41
CA ALA A 126 7.25 13.90 3.98
C ALA A 126 6.75 13.99 2.52
N ALA A 127 6.40 15.20 2.05
CA ALA A 127 6.25 15.43 0.63
C ALA A 127 7.59 15.18 -0.10
N GLY A 128 7.54 14.51 -1.25
CA GLY A 128 8.76 14.19 -1.99
C GLY A 128 8.61 12.98 -2.90
N SER A 129 9.67 12.67 -3.63
CA SER A 129 9.76 11.50 -4.49
C SER A 129 10.43 10.34 -3.76
N TYR A 130 9.91 9.16 -3.97
CA TYR A 130 10.30 7.91 -3.34
C TYR A 130 10.34 6.79 -4.38
N TRP A 131 10.89 5.66 -3.96
CA TRP A 131 10.89 4.42 -4.72
C TRP A 131 10.19 3.32 -3.92
N LEU A 132 9.33 2.58 -4.57
CA LEU A 132 8.76 1.35 -4.07
C LEU A 132 9.60 0.20 -4.60
N VAL A 133 10.26 -0.55 -3.72
CA VAL A 133 11.26 -1.57 -4.06
C VAL A 133 10.73 -2.93 -3.65
N ALA A 134 10.53 -3.82 -4.62
CA ALA A 134 10.16 -5.21 -4.38
C ALA A 134 11.41 -6.09 -4.37
N TRP A 135 11.63 -6.81 -3.30
CA TRP A 135 12.80 -7.65 -3.06
C TRP A 135 12.43 -9.02 -2.49
N GLU A 136 13.16 -10.01 -2.92
CA GLU A 136 13.00 -11.38 -2.47
C GLU A 136 14.32 -11.92 -1.91
N GLN A 137 14.26 -12.49 -0.72
CA GLN A 137 15.45 -13.02 -0.04
C GLN A 137 15.68 -14.52 -0.34
N ASP A 138 14.62 -15.27 -0.66
CA ASP A 138 14.75 -16.70 -0.92
C ASP A 138 15.36 -16.94 -2.32
N PRO A 139 16.49 -17.67 -2.41
CA PRO A 139 17.18 -17.86 -3.67
C PRO A 139 16.35 -18.58 -4.73
N ASN A 140 15.30 -19.32 -4.34
CA ASN A 140 14.48 -20.09 -5.29
C ASN A 140 13.20 -19.36 -5.70
N THR A 141 13.00 -18.13 -5.28
CA THR A 141 11.82 -17.37 -5.61
C THR A 141 11.87 -16.80 -7.02
N GLN A 142 10.74 -16.83 -7.71
CA GLN A 142 10.53 -16.13 -8.95
C GLN A 142 9.12 -15.55 -8.96
N GLN A 143 9.05 -14.23 -8.82
CA GLN A 143 7.82 -13.46 -8.87
C GLN A 143 7.79 -12.56 -10.09
N VAL A 144 6.61 -12.20 -10.54
CA VAL A 144 6.39 -11.20 -11.60
C VAL A 144 5.58 -10.07 -11.02
N TRP A 145 6.10 -8.87 -11.10
CA TRP A 145 5.34 -7.67 -10.81
C TRP A 145 4.73 -7.16 -12.11
N ASP A 146 3.42 -7.35 -12.24
CA ASP A 146 2.65 -7.06 -13.44
C ASP A 146 2.70 -5.56 -13.80
N LEU A 147 2.59 -5.23 -15.10
CA LEU A 147 2.66 -3.85 -15.58
C LEU A 147 1.38 -3.05 -15.27
N ALA A 148 1.55 -1.75 -15.23
CA ALA A 148 0.47 -0.78 -15.07
C ALA A 148 -0.57 -0.89 -16.20
N TYR A 149 -1.79 -0.46 -15.90
CA TYR A 149 -2.86 -0.43 -16.88
C TYR A 149 -2.52 0.51 -18.06
N GLN A 150 -2.71 0.01 -19.28
CA GLN A 150 -2.45 0.76 -20.54
C GLN A 150 -0.99 1.24 -20.70
N ASP A 151 -0.01 0.43 -20.27
CA ASP A 151 1.42 0.71 -20.48
C ASP A 151 1.86 2.11 -20.02
N GLN A 152 1.35 2.56 -18.87
CA GLN A 152 1.83 3.80 -18.27
C GLN A 152 3.36 3.73 -18.13
N SER A 153 4.03 4.82 -18.47
CA SER A 153 5.49 4.88 -18.40
C SER A 153 5.96 5.83 -17.33
N GLY A 154 7.01 5.43 -16.62
CA GLY A 154 7.62 6.20 -15.54
C GLY A 154 9.06 5.80 -15.26
N ASN A 155 9.58 6.20 -14.13
CA ASN A 155 10.93 5.84 -13.74
C ASN A 155 10.92 4.48 -13.03
N VAL A 156 11.51 3.49 -13.67
CA VAL A 156 11.70 2.14 -13.15
C VAL A 156 13.19 1.88 -12.97
N ALA A 157 13.56 1.17 -11.93
CA ALA A 157 14.93 0.80 -11.65
C ALA A 157 15.05 -0.70 -11.40
N PHE A 158 16.15 -1.26 -11.87
CA PHE A 158 16.51 -2.66 -11.70
C PHE A 158 17.88 -2.81 -11.09
N ASN A 159 18.06 -3.89 -10.38
CA ASN A 159 19.37 -4.32 -9.93
C ASN A 159 19.45 -5.86 -9.94
N SER A 160 20.58 -6.40 -10.35
CA SER A 160 20.84 -7.84 -10.45
C SER A 160 21.91 -8.26 -9.45
N SER A 161 21.95 -7.64 -8.28
CA SER A 161 22.90 -7.99 -7.21
C SER A 161 22.21 -8.62 -6.01
N GLY A 162 20.88 -8.85 -6.09
CA GLY A 162 20.08 -9.40 -5.01
C GLY A 162 20.01 -8.54 -3.75
N SER A 163 20.47 -7.29 -3.84
CA SER A 163 20.44 -6.36 -2.71
C SER A 163 19.41 -5.26 -2.95
N PRO A 164 18.51 -5.00 -2.01
CA PRO A 164 17.55 -3.92 -2.17
C PRO A 164 18.20 -2.53 -2.20
N THR A 165 19.47 -2.39 -1.83
CA THR A 165 20.19 -1.11 -1.81
C THR A 165 21.09 -0.87 -3.02
N GLY A 166 20.95 -1.62 -4.10
CA GLY A 166 21.67 -1.39 -5.36
C GLY A 166 22.97 -2.14 -5.52
N PRO A 167 23.73 -1.98 -6.59
CA PRO A 167 23.70 -0.84 -7.53
C PRO A 167 22.50 -0.85 -8.48
N TRP A 168 21.91 0.33 -8.73
CA TRP A 168 20.72 0.48 -9.52
C TRP A 168 20.99 0.94 -10.95
N MET A 169 20.25 0.39 -11.91
CA MET A 169 20.07 0.90 -13.26
C MET A 169 18.65 1.42 -13.40
N ALA A 170 18.48 2.73 -13.51
CA ALA A 170 17.19 3.35 -13.68
C ALA A 170 17.01 3.88 -15.11
N GLY A 171 15.76 3.90 -15.57
CA GLY A 171 15.36 4.41 -16.86
C GLY A 171 13.87 4.73 -16.91
N PHE A 172 13.43 5.22 -18.08
CA PHE A 172 12.03 5.49 -18.34
C PHE A 172 11.44 4.30 -19.09
N TYR A 173 10.63 3.50 -18.40
CA TYR A 173 10.03 2.26 -18.89
C TYR A 173 8.54 2.20 -18.59
N SER A 174 7.87 1.13 -19.00
CA SER A 174 6.52 0.83 -18.50
C SER A 174 6.56 0.61 -16.99
N GLU A 175 5.72 1.32 -16.24
CA GLU A 175 5.61 1.19 -14.78
C GLU A 175 4.95 -0.14 -14.40
N ASN A 176 5.28 -0.65 -13.24
CA ASN A 176 4.54 -1.75 -12.63
C ASN A 176 3.22 -1.26 -12.02
N ALA A 177 2.30 -2.19 -11.83
CA ALA A 177 0.98 -1.94 -11.27
C ALA A 177 1.02 -1.92 -9.75
N PHE A 178 0.80 -0.76 -9.15
CA PHE A 178 0.73 -0.60 -7.70
C PHE A 178 -0.15 0.58 -7.25
N GLN A 179 -0.47 0.58 -5.97
CA GLN A 179 -1.18 1.65 -5.29
C GLN A 179 -0.59 1.86 -3.90
N ILE A 180 -0.49 3.09 -3.46
CA ILE A 180 -0.10 3.48 -2.11
C ILE A 180 -1.33 4.08 -1.42
N ASP A 181 -1.71 3.50 -0.29
CA ASP A 181 -2.84 3.95 0.51
C ASP A 181 -2.36 4.67 1.77
N GLY A 182 -2.99 5.79 2.06
CA GLY A 182 -2.79 6.54 3.29
C GLY A 182 -3.55 5.94 4.47
N ALA A 183 -3.07 6.20 5.67
CA ALA A 183 -3.83 5.91 6.88
C ALA A 183 -5.07 6.81 6.94
N SER A 184 -6.23 6.21 7.22
CA SER A 184 -7.42 7.02 7.48
C SER A 184 -7.16 7.95 8.65
N PRO A 185 -7.55 9.24 8.56
CA PRO A 185 -7.41 10.14 9.68
C PRO A 185 -8.21 9.58 10.86
N ILE A 186 -7.52 9.33 11.96
CA ILE A 186 -8.20 8.98 13.22
C ILE A 186 -9.00 10.19 13.63
N PRO A 187 -10.34 10.09 13.82
CA PRO A 187 -11.12 11.23 14.31
C PRO A 187 -10.48 11.78 15.58
N GLU A 188 -10.16 13.07 15.57
CA GLU A 188 -9.54 13.70 16.74
C GLU A 188 -10.39 13.43 17.99
N PRO A 189 -9.78 13.17 19.15
CA PRO A 189 -10.51 12.97 20.41
C PRO A 189 -11.51 14.09 20.71
N GLY A 190 -11.22 15.32 20.22
CA GLY A 190 -12.10 16.47 20.28
C GLY A 190 -13.42 16.28 19.52
N ALA A 191 -13.41 15.65 18.36
CA ALA A 191 -14.61 15.37 17.58
C ALA A 191 -15.57 14.41 18.32
N LEU A 192 -15.00 13.39 18.97
CA LEU A 192 -15.77 12.48 19.83
C LEU A 192 -16.32 13.19 21.07
N LEU A 193 -15.53 14.07 21.69
CA LEU A 193 -15.96 14.87 22.85
C LEU A 193 -17.12 15.82 22.50
N VAL A 194 -17.08 16.47 21.34
CA VAL A 194 -18.19 17.35 20.87
C VAL A 194 -19.45 16.52 20.60
N LEU A 195 -19.30 15.33 20.01
CA LEU A 195 -20.43 14.44 19.75
C LEU A 195 -21.08 13.95 21.06
N PHE A 196 -20.29 13.55 22.05
CA PHE A 196 -20.77 13.13 23.36
C PHE A 196 -21.40 14.30 24.15
N SER A 197 -20.82 15.49 24.12
CA SER A 197 -21.37 16.66 24.79
C SER A 197 -22.66 17.13 24.14
N GLY A 198 -22.80 17.05 22.81
CA GLY A 198 -24.02 17.32 22.07
C GLY A 198 -25.16 16.36 22.44
N LEU A 199 -24.89 15.07 22.57
CA LEU A 199 -25.85 14.04 22.95
C LEU A 199 -26.31 14.21 24.41
N LEU A 200 -25.42 14.53 25.33
CA LEU A 200 -25.75 14.82 26.73
C LEU A 200 -26.63 16.06 26.85
N SER A 201 -26.34 17.10 26.09
CA SER A 201 -27.14 18.34 26.09
C SER A 201 -28.54 18.14 25.54
N ALA A 202 -28.68 17.36 24.47
CA ALA A 202 -29.96 16.99 23.87
C ALA A 202 -30.82 16.14 24.84
N GLY A 203 -30.18 15.16 25.50
CA GLY A 203 -30.84 14.31 26.50
C GLY A 203 -31.36 15.10 27.71
N TYR A 204 -30.61 16.10 28.18
CA TYR A 204 -31.00 16.97 29.28
C TYR A 204 -32.18 17.89 28.90
N GLY A 205 -32.18 18.40 27.66
CA GLY A 205 -33.28 19.24 27.13
C GLY A 205 -34.60 18.47 27.00
N LEU A 206 -34.54 17.21 26.54
CA LEU A 206 -35.72 16.34 26.45
C LEU A 206 -36.32 16.01 27.83
N ARG A 207 -35.47 15.76 28.83
CA ARG A 207 -35.93 15.43 30.18
C ARG A 207 -36.67 16.60 30.83
N ARG A 208 -36.27 17.85 30.59
CA ARG A 208 -36.98 19.04 31.11
C ARG A 208 -38.34 19.23 30.47
N ARG A 209 -38.56 18.88 29.22
CA ARG A 209 -39.87 19.00 28.53
C ARG A 209 -40.88 17.93 28.94
N LEU A 210 -40.42 16.79 29.45
CA LEU A 210 -41.31 15.69 29.91
C LEU A 210 -41.74 15.83 31.37
N LEU A 211 -41.14 16.75 32.11
CA LEU A 211 -41.41 17.00 33.52
C LEU A 211 -42.14 18.34 33.79
N ALA A 212 -42.43 19.10 32.73
CA ALA A 212 -43.26 20.31 32.73
C ALA A 212 -44.64 19.99 32.11
#